data_e394f460a20e52bed5066c091a0bde29
#
_entry.id   e394f460a20e52bed5066c091a0bde29
#
_cell.length_a   1.000
_cell.length_b   1.000
_cell.length_c   1.000
_cell.angle_alpha   90.00
_cell.angle_beta   90.00
_cell.angle_gamma   90.00
#
_symmetry.space_group_name_H-M   'P 1'
#
loop_
_entity.id
_entity.type
_entity.pdbx_description
1 polymer ?
#
loop_
_entity_poly.entity_id
_entity_poly.type
_entity_poly.pdbx_seq_one_letter_code
_entity_poly.pdbx_strand_id
1 'polypeptide(L)'
;MKIIVSTTIMTMGHPTPKGGTGPGYTDPYWDDKFCQEYLPSGIRDIRQTDDYGTVFAFLNPILPEVQAYILRMVEEIVTKYDIDGYALDYCRYMNYNSDFSQASLNAFEKYAGLKVDNSPQDIYTFASSDKSDIKPGKHFNKWLEWRSSVIQGIVRDIKQKINSVKPEVELHYWAASWWPLPHTGQNWASNAIDSTTGNYWWATPDYYKTGFAEYIDVFQLGAYLHTVYGSYNNVSVEYAINRCKRIIGDACHIYGTIQCADPSFDLKEGVRLCYRETEGVMVFELSHIINNDCWNSIKEGIEAAKADLSGK
;
A
#
# COMPACT_ATOMS: atom_id res chain seq x y z
N MET A 1 -20.84 17.23 2.57
CA MET A 1 -20.00 16.26 1.77
C MET A 1 -18.59 16.39 2.31
N LYS A 2 -17.93 15.27 2.63
CA LYS A 2 -16.49 15.26 2.98
C LYS A 2 -15.64 15.15 1.71
N ILE A 3 -14.51 15.84 1.71
CA ILE A 3 -13.53 15.83 0.59
C ILE A 3 -12.26 15.13 1.08
N ILE A 4 -11.95 13.97 0.48
CA ILE A 4 -10.70 13.24 0.73
C ILE A 4 -9.80 13.39 -0.50
N VAL A 5 -8.65 14.01 -0.34
CA VAL A 5 -7.65 14.14 -1.42
C VAL A 5 -6.71 12.94 -1.37
N SER A 6 -6.47 12.30 -2.50
CA SER A 6 -5.49 11.21 -2.63
C SER A 6 -4.31 11.63 -3.49
N THR A 7 -3.11 11.27 -3.06
CA THR A 7 -1.90 11.43 -3.89
C THR A 7 -1.05 10.16 -3.86
N THR A 8 -0.31 9.96 -4.96
CA THR A 8 0.73 8.95 -4.99
C THR A 8 1.94 9.43 -4.21
N ILE A 9 2.43 8.64 -3.26
CA ILE A 9 3.47 9.06 -2.32
C ILE A 9 4.88 8.76 -2.85
N MET A 10 5.09 7.52 -3.34
CA MET A 10 6.42 7.05 -3.74
C MET A 10 6.63 7.05 -5.26
N THR A 11 5.69 7.55 -6.05
CA THR A 11 5.83 7.50 -7.51
C THR A 11 5.97 8.90 -8.13
N MET A 12 6.89 9.03 -9.07
CA MET A 12 7.23 10.29 -9.75
C MET A 12 7.01 10.24 -11.25
N GLY A 13 6.00 9.48 -11.67
CA GLY A 13 5.58 9.40 -13.07
C GLY A 13 5.78 8.04 -13.71
N HIS A 14 5.47 7.99 -14.98
CA HIS A 14 5.50 6.81 -15.84
C HIS A 14 6.20 7.16 -17.15
N PRO A 15 6.94 6.22 -17.80
CA PRO A 15 7.69 6.55 -19.03
C PRO A 15 6.79 6.90 -20.22
N THR A 16 5.56 6.38 -20.26
CA THR A 16 4.65 6.55 -21.40
C THR A 16 3.20 6.88 -20.98
N PRO A 17 2.94 7.86 -20.10
CA PRO A 17 1.57 8.21 -19.74
C PRO A 17 0.89 8.97 -20.87
N LYS A 18 -0.43 8.87 -20.95
CA LYS A 18 -1.22 9.81 -21.73
C LYS A 18 -1.02 11.20 -21.13
N GLY A 19 -0.48 12.14 -21.90
CA GLY A 19 -0.23 13.52 -21.44
C GLY A 19 1.24 13.84 -21.11
N GLY A 20 2.16 12.91 -21.33
CA GLY A 20 3.60 13.11 -21.18
C GLY A 20 4.22 12.33 -20.03
N THR A 21 5.56 12.20 -20.07
CA THR A 21 6.32 11.55 -19.02
C THR A 21 6.33 12.40 -17.74
N GLY A 22 6.24 11.74 -16.58
CA GLY A 22 6.29 12.42 -15.29
C GLY A 22 7.68 12.99 -14.95
N PRO A 23 7.77 13.87 -13.93
CA PRO A 23 9.01 14.56 -13.55
C PRO A 23 10.15 13.59 -13.21
N GLY A 24 9.87 12.39 -12.73
CA GLY A 24 10.87 11.36 -12.50
C GLY A 24 11.64 10.90 -13.73
N TYR A 25 11.20 11.25 -14.94
CA TYR A 25 11.87 10.94 -16.21
C TYR A 25 12.36 12.17 -16.95
N THR A 26 12.01 13.38 -16.51
CA THR A 26 12.28 14.62 -17.23
C THR A 26 13.07 15.64 -16.43
N ASP A 27 13.13 15.50 -15.09
CA ASP A 27 13.86 16.42 -14.22
C ASP A 27 15.07 15.72 -13.60
N PRO A 28 16.31 16.12 -13.96
CA PRO A 28 17.55 15.53 -13.44
C PRO A 28 17.72 15.60 -11.92
N TYR A 29 16.97 16.46 -11.23
CA TYR A 29 16.96 16.51 -9.76
C TYR A 29 16.64 15.15 -9.14
N TRP A 30 15.88 14.30 -9.84
CA TRP A 30 15.42 13.02 -9.34
C TRP A 30 16.31 11.83 -9.68
N ASP A 31 17.36 12.01 -10.51
CA ASP A 31 18.13 10.91 -11.09
C ASP A 31 18.77 9.96 -10.08
N ASP A 32 19.15 10.43 -8.89
CA ASP A 32 19.79 9.64 -7.83
C ASP A 32 18.80 9.22 -6.71
N LYS A 33 17.51 9.45 -6.89
CA LYS A 33 16.50 9.29 -5.83
C LYS A 33 15.55 8.13 -6.03
N PHE A 34 15.76 7.33 -7.09
CA PHE A 34 14.91 6.18 -7.38
C PHE A 34 15.42 4.90 -6.75
N CYS A 35 14.47 3.97 -6.53
CA CYS A 35 14.81 2.63 -6.12
C CYS A 35 15.72 1.94 -7.14
N GLN A 36 16.64 1.12 -6.64
CA GLN A 36 17.41 0.18 -7.44
C GLN A 36 16.75 -1.19 -7.36
N GLU A 37 16.38 -1.75 -8.52
CA GLU A 37 15.71 -3.03 -8.61
C GLU A 37 16.72 -4.16 -8.78
N TYR A 38 16.64 -5.18 -7.90
CA TYR A 38 17.43 -6.40 -8.04
C TYR A 38 16.68 -7.43 -8.89
N LEU A 39 17.28 -7.82 -9.98
CA LEU A 39 16.74 -8.73 -10.98
C LEU A 39 17.71 -9.89 -11.25
N PRO A 40 17.31 -10.97 -11.93
CA PRO A 40 18.22 -12.03 -12.35
C PRO A 40 19.41 -11.52 -13.20
N SER A 41 19.22 -10.40 -13.92
CA SER A 41 20.26 -9.74 -14.71
C SER A 41 21.18 -8.80 -13.92
N GLY A 42 20.92 -8.59 -12.63
CA GLY A 42 21.67 -7.68 -11.76
C GLY A 42 20.83 -6.54 -11.18
N ILE A 43 21.50 -5.57 -10.56
CA ILE A 43 20.84 -4.39 -9.98
C ILE A 43 20.82 -3.26 -11.02
N ARG A 44 19.66 -2.62 -11.19
CA ARG A 44 19.47 -1.48 -12.11
C ARG A 44 18.49 -0.45 -11.54
N ASP A 45 18.51 0.76 -12.08
CA ASP A 45 17.51 1.79 -11.81
C ASP A 45 16.11 1.27 -12.18
N ILE A 46 15.16 1.43 -11.27
CA ILE A 46 13.78 0.92 -11.46
C ILE A 46 13.10 1.52 -12.69
N ARG A 47 13.53 2.70 -13.16
CA ARG A 47 13.03 3.33 -14.39
C ARG A 47 13.42 2.60 -15.67
N GLN A 48 14.41 1.69 -15.59
CA GLN A 48 14.91 0.90 -16.72
C GLN A 48 14.24 -0.47 -16.84
N THR A 49 13.24 -0.75 -16.02
CA THR A 49 12.55 -2.05 -16.08
C THR A 49 11.74 -2.19 -17.37
N ASP A 50 11.71 -3.42 -17.92
CA ASP A 50 11.00 -3.75 -19.17
C ASP A 50 9.54 -4.18 -18.91
N ASP A 51 9.05 -4.04 -17.69
CA ASP A 51 7.71 -4.47 -17.29
C ASP A 51 6.68 -3.42 -17.72
N TYR A 52 6.34 -3.46 -19.00
CA TYR A 52 5.43 -2.53 -19.67
C TYR A 52 4.00 -2.65 -19.12
N GLY A 53 3.59 -1.73 -18.34
CA GLY A 53 2.21 -1.62 -17.83
C GLY A 53 2.12 -1.21 -16.38
N THR A 54 3.23 -1.35 -15.62
CA THR A 54 3.25 -1.04 -14.19
C THR A 54 4.50 -0.29 -13.75
N VAL A 55 5.28 0.26 -14.70
CA VAL A 55 6.54 0.92 -14.36
C VAL A 55 6.30 2.36 -13.97
N PHE A 56 6.17 2.54 -12.68
CA PHE A 56 6.26 3.85 -12.09
C PHE A 56 7.70 4.11 -11.61
N ALA A 57 8.16 5.35 -11.74
CA ALA A 57 9.41 5.77 -11.12
C ALA A 57 9.24 5.80 -9.60
N PHE A 58 9.51 4.68 -8.92
CA PHE A 58 9.44 4.57 -7.47
C PHE A 58 10.64 5.22 -6.80
N LEU A 59 10.39 6.21 -5.97
CA LEU A 59 11.39 6.87 -5.13
C LEU A 59 11.89 5.92 -4.04
N ASN A 60 13.15 6.09 -3.67
CA ASN A 60 13.75 5.36 -2.56
C ASN A 60 13.29 5.96 -1.21
N PRO A 61 12.49 5.25 -0.41
CA PRO A 61 11.85 5.79 0.78
C PRO A 61 12.81 6.05 1.94
N ILE A 62 14.05 5.56 1.88
CA ILE A 62 15.03 5.79 2.97
C ILE A 62 15.82 7.09 2.82
N LEU A 63 15.77 7.72 1.64
CA LEU A 63 16.52 8.95 1.39
C LEU A 63 15.89 10.15 2.12
N PRO A 64 16.66 10.90 2.90
CA PRO A 64 16.14 12.07 3.63
C PRO A 64 15.48 13.11 2.73
N GLU A 65 16.00 13.32 1.52
CA GLU A 65 15.48 14.26 0.53
C GLU A 65 14.09 13.83 0.03
N VAL A 66 13.89 12.52 -0.15
CA VAL A 66 12.60 11.95 -0.56
C VAL A 66 11.59 12.12 0.58
N GLN A 67 11.96 11.78 1.81
CA GLN A 67 11.10 11.96 2.98
C GLN A 67 10.73 13.44 3.18
N ALA A 68 11.70 14.34 3.06
CA ALA A 68 11.46 15.77 3.16
C ALA A 68 10.53 16.29 2.05
N TYR A 69 10.66 15.78 0.83
CA TYR A 69 9.76 16.11 -0.28
C TYR A 69 8.32 15.67 0.03
N ILE A 70 8.14 14.44 0.49
CA ILE A 70 6.81 13.89 0.84
C ILE A 70 6.16 14.75 1.92
N LEU A 71 6.88 15.07 3.00
CA LEU A 71 6.34 15.87 4.10
C LEU A 71 5.97 17.29 3.65
N ARG A 72 6.76 17.93 2.75
CA ARG A 72 6.42 19.23 2.18
C ARG A 72 5.17 19.17 1.30
N MET A 73 5.04 18.13 0.46
CA MET A 73 3.85 17.93 -0.38
C MET A 73 2.59 17.76 0.47
N VAL A 74 2.65 16.95 1.51
CA VAL A 74 1.53 16.75 2.45
C VAL A 74 1.17 18.08 3.13
N GLU A 75 2.16 18.78 3.69
CA GLU A 75 1.96 20.07 4.36
C GLU A 75 1.33 21.10 3.42
N GLU A 76 1.80 21.19 2.18
CA GLU A 76 1.26 22.11 1.18
C GLU A 76 -0.22 21.83 0.90
N ILE A 77 -0.59 20.56 0.67
CA ILE A 77 -1.96 20.17 0.35
C ILE A 77 -2.88 20.42 1.54
N VAL A 78 -2.49 19.99 2.73
CA VAL A 78 -3.30 20.14 3.94
C VAL A 78 -3.49 21.63 4.30
N THR A 79 -2.47 22.45 4.06
CA THR A 79 -2.54 23.89 4.35
C THR A 79 -3.37 24.67 3.33
N LYS A 80 -3.19 24.36 2.04
CA LYS A 80 -3.75 25.18 0.95
C LYS A 80 -5.19 24.86 0.60
N TYR A 81 -5.66 23.64 0.90
CA TYR A 81 -6.96 23.16 0.47
C TYR A 81 -7.87 22.86 1.67
N ASP A 82 -9.16 23.15 1.50
CA ASP A 82 -10.18 22.81 2.48
C ASP A 82 -10.63 21.36 2.28
N ILE A 83 -9.93 20.45 2.95
CA ILE A 83 -10.13 19.00 2.86
C ILE A 83 -10.43 18.42 4.23
N ASP A 84 -11.23 17.35 4.25
CA ASP A 84 -11.59 16.59 5.47
C ASP A 84 -10.62 15.43 5.72
N GLY A 85 -9.96 14.94 4.66
CA GLY A 85 -9.01 13.82 4.78
C GLY A 85 -7.97 13.81 3.67
N TYR A 86 -6.87 13.14 3.95
CA TYR A 86 -5.76 12.93 3.03
C TYR A 86 -5.44 11.44 2.92
N ALA A 87 -5.53 10.89 1.71
CA ALA A 87 -5.32 9.46 1.45
C ALA A 87 -3.97 9.19 0.81
N LEU A 88 -3.20 8.28 1.42
CA LEU A 88 -1.93 7.80 0.90
C LEU A 88 -2.16 6.67 -0.10
N ASP A 89 -1.83 6.93 -1.37
CA ASP A 89 -1.74 5.91 -2.39
C ASP A 89 -0.28 5.68 -2.76
N TYR A 90 0.09 4.47 -3.18
CA TYR A 90 1.48 4.09 -3.48
C TYR A 90 2.49 4.46 -2.38
N CYS A 91 2.10 4.52 -1.12
CA CYS A 91 3.01 4.71 0.01
C CYS A 91 3.69 3.37 0.36
N ARG A 92 4.57 2.89 -0.52
CA ARG A 92 5.10 1.53 -0.50
C ARG A 92 6.31 1.37 -1.41
N TYR A 93 7.02 0.26 -1.25
CA TYR A 93 7.91 -0.25 -2.30
C TYR A 93 7.10 -0.82 -3.47
N MET A 94 7.72 -0.97 -4.64
CA MET A 94 7.05 -1.58 -5.78
C MET A 94 6.73 -3.06 -5.53
N ASN A 95 7.75 -3.83 -5.10
CA ASN A 95 7.66 -5.27 -4.85
C ASN A 95 8.85 -5.75 -3.98
N TYR A 96 9.13 -7.04 -3.91
CA TYR A 96 10.31 -7.59 -3.21
C TYR A 96 11.64 -7.15 -3.81
N ASN A 97 11.69 -6.85 -5.11
CA ASN A 97 12.92 -6.57 -5.85
C ASN A 97 13.49 -5.16 -5.58
N SER A 98 12.77 -4.29 -4.89
CA SER A 98 13.21 -2.94 -4.52
C SER A 98 13.13 -2.70 -3.00
N ASP A 99 14.03 -1.92 -2.38
CA ASP A 99 15.16 -1.20 -2.96
C ASP A 99 16.49 -1.87 -2.57
N PHE A 100 17.37 -2.05 -3.56
CA PHE A 100 18.69 -2.65 -3.38
C PHE A 100 19.84 -1.66 -3.62
N SER A 101 19.62 -0.37 -3.40
CA SER A 101 20.68 0.63 -3.41
C SER A 101 21.65 0.43 -2.24
N GLN A 102 22.86 0.95 -2.38
CA GLN A 102 23.85 0.96 -1.29
C GLN A 102 23.33 1.72 -0.05
N ALA A 103 22.53 2.77 -0.26
CA ALA A 103 21.91 3.51 0.84
C ALA A 103 20.95 2.63 1.65
N SER A 104 20.10 1.85 0.98
CA SER A 104 19.20 0.89 1.64
C SER A 104 19.96 -0.24 2.34
N LEU A 105 21.02 -0.75 1.74
CA LEU A 105 21.85 -1.77 2.38
C LEU A 105 22.47 -1.25 3.67
N ASN A 106 23.07 -0.04 3.65
CA ASN A 106 23.65 0.59 4.83
C ASN A 106 22.60 0.85 5.94
N ALA A 107 21.41 1.29 5.56
CA ALA A 107 20.32 1.51 6.50
C ALA A 107 19.82 0.19 7.13
N PHE A 108 19.72 -0.86 6.33
CA PHE A 108 19.39 -2.20 6.82
C PHE A 108 20.41 -2.74 7.79
N GLU A 109 21.69 -2.67 7.46
CA GLU A 109 22.79 -3.11 8.35
C GLU A 109 22.73 -2.40 9.70
N LYS A 110 22.50 -1.08 9.68
CA LYS A 110 22.31 -0.29 10.89
C LYS A 110 21.10 -0.73 11.71
N TYR A 111 19.95 -0.95 11.05
CA TYR A 111 18.73 -1.42 11.69
C TYR A 111 18.88 -2.79 12.32
N ALA A 112 19.50 -3.72 11.59
CA ALA A 112 19.64 -5.11 12.01
C ALA A 112 20.83 -5.34 12.95
N GLY A 113 21.74 -4.37 13.10
CA GLY A 113 22.94 -4.51 13.92
C GLY A 113 23.92 -5.54 13.38
N LEU A 114 24.00 -5.73 12.05
CA LEU A 114 24.84 -6.73 11.40
C LEU A 114 25.51 -6.15 10.14
N LYS A 115 26.38 -6.94 9.52
CA LYS A 115 26.92 -6.70 8.19
C LYS A 115 26.43 -7.74 7.19
N VAL A 116 26.19 -7.31 5.96
CA VAL A 116 25.83 -8.17 4.83
C VAL A 116 27.09 -8.42 4.02
N ASP A 117 27.67 -9.61 4.14
CA ASP A 117 28.95 -9.93 3.51
C ASP A 117 28.84 -10.11 2.00
N ASN A 118 27.70 -10.71 1.55
CA ASN A 118 27.43 -10.99 0.16
C ASN A 118 26.06 -10.39 -0.24
N SER A 119 26.04 -9.10 -0.59
CA SER A 119 24.84 -8.45 -1.11
C SER A 119 24.76 -8.61 -2.63
N PRO A 120 23.58 -8.91 -3.16
CA PRO A 120 22.28 -9.10 -2.52
C PRO A 120 21.98 -10.54 -2.07
N GLN A 121 22.87 -11.51 -2.28
CA GLN A 121 22.64 -12.94 -2.10
C GLN A 121 22.31 -13.34 -0.65
N ASP A 122 22.86 -12.64 0.34
CA ASP A 122 22.52 -12.86 1.75
C ASP A 122 21.07 -12.44 2.08
N ILE A 123 20.45 -11.61 1.21
CA ILE A 123 19.03 -11.26 1.31
C ILE A 123 18.19 -12.30 0.58
N TYR A 124 18.41 -12.48 -0.73
CA TYR A 124 17.84 -13.58 -1.51
C TYR A 124 18.57 -13.76 -2.84
N THR A 125 18.31 -14.87 -3.50
CA THR A 125 18.72 -15.15 -4.88
C THR A 125 17.49 -15.52 -5.69
N PHE A 126 17.64 -15.62 -7.01
CA PHE A 126 16.59 -16.14 -7.89
C PHE A 126 16.79 -17.63 -8.12
N ALA A 127 15.71 -18.40 -8.06
CA ALA A 127 15.74 -19.84 -8.37
C ALA A 127 15.66 -20.09 -9.89
N SER A 128 15.13 -19.11 -10.65
CA SER A 128 15.03 -19.16 -12.11
C SER A 128 15.22 -17.75 -12.70
N SER A 129 14.98 -17.62 -14.00
CA SER A 129 14.93 -16.30 -14.68
C SER A 129 13.66 -15.49 -14.35
N ASP A 130 12.68 -16.09 -13.70
CA ASP A 130 11.50 -15.38 -13.20
C ASP A 130 11.86 -14.58 -11.94
N LYS A 131 11.68 -13.26 -12.03
CA LYS A 131 11.97 -12.32 -10.93
C LYS A 131 11.09 -12.51 -9.68
N SER A 132 10.01 -13.28 -9.78
CA SER A 132 9.14 -13.64 -8.64
C SER A 132 9.57 -14.93 -7.95
N ASP A 133 10.41 -15.76 -8.60
CA ASP A 133 10.88 -17.03 -8.07
C ASP A 133 12.14 -16.81 -7.21
N ILE A 134 11.93 -16.30 -6.00
CA ILE A 134 13.00 -15.94 -5.06
C ILE A 134 13.32 -17.10 -4.11
N LYS A 135 14.62 -17.26 -3.84
CA LYS A 135 15.16 -18.18 -2.82
C LYS A 135 15.75 -17.36 -1.67
N PRO A 136 15.09 -17.36 -0.49
CA PRO A 136 15.52 -16.57 0.67
C PRO A 136 16.96 -16.84 1.09
N GLY A 137 17.71 -15.77 1.39
CA GLY A 137 19.01 -15.81 2.03
C GLY A 137 18.92 -15.71 3.55
N LYS A 138 20.08 -15.72 4.22
CA LYS A 138 20.16 -15.72 5.70
C LYS A 138 19.54 -14.50 6.38
N HIS A 139 19.42 -13.37 5.67
CA HIS A 139 18.88 -12.12 6.21
C HIS A 139 17.50 -11.74 5.66
N PHE A 140 16.87 -12.59 4.87
CA PHE A 140 15.63 -12.27 4.16
C PHE A 140 14.50 -11.81 5.09
N ASN A 141 14.19 -12.57 6.15
CA ASN A 141 13.09 -12.22 7.07
C ASN A 141 13.34 -10.87 7.78
N LYS A 142 14.59 -10.62 8.18
CA LYS A 142 14.96 -9.33 8.82
C LYS A 142 14.94 -8.18 7.83
N TRP A 143 15.27 -8.41 6.57
CA TRP A 143 15.12 -7.43 5.48
C TRP A 143 13.65 -7.05 5.27
N LEU A 144 12.73 -8.02 5.26
CA LEU A 144 11.30 -7.76 5.15
C LEU A 144 10.77 -6.93 6.32
N GLU A 145 11.18 -7.25 7.55
CA GLU A 145 10.85 -6.47 8.74
C GLU A 145 11.35 -5.03 8.62
N TRP A 146 12.63 -4.85 8.25
CA TRP A 146 13.19 -3.52 8.06
C TRP A 146 12.44 -2.70 7.01
N ARG A 147 12.15 -3.26 5.84
CA ARG A 147 11.37 -2.56 4.81
C ARG A 147 10.01 -2.08 5.34
N SER A 148 9.31 -2.93 6.08
CA SER A 148 8.04 -2.57 6.68
C SER A 148 8.20 -1.48 7.74
N SER A 149 9.27 -1.49 8.52
CA SER A 149 9.57 -0.43 9.50
C SER A 149 9.84 0.93 8.84
N VAL A 150 10.43 0.94 7.64
CA VAL A 150 10.64 2.17 6.86
C VAL A 150 9.29 2.79 6.45
N ILE A 151 8.38 1.99 5.91
CA ILE A 151 7.05 2.49 5.53
C ILE A 151 6.26 2.94 6.76
N GLN A 152 6.29 2.18 7.86
CA GLN A 152 5.68 2.59 9.13
C GLN A 152 6.20 3.98 9.58
N GLY A 153 7.52 4.19 9.51
CA GLY A 153 8.15 5.46 9.87
C GLY A 153 7.59 6.63 9.06
N ILE A 154 7.46 6.45 7.75
CA ILE A 154 6.91 7.48 6.84
C ILE A 154 5.45 7.78 7.15
N VAL A 155 4.62 6.75 7.36
CA VAL A 155 3.20 6.92 7.71
C VAL A 155 3.06 7.68 9.03
N ARG A 156 3.85 7.31 10.05
CA ARG A 156 3.89 8.00 11.34
C ARG A 156 4.27 9.48 11.18
N ASP A 157 5.32 9.77 10.41
CA ASP A 157 5.84 11.12 10.23
C ASP A 157 4.85 11.99 9.45
N ILE A 158 4.13 11.43 8.47
CA ILE A 158 3.02 12.09 7.78
C ILE A 158 1.88 12.40 8.76
N LYS A 159 1.46 11.44 9.59
CA LYS A 159 0.42 11.68 10.61
C LYS A 159 0.81 12.80 11.57
N GLN A 160 2.06 12.79 12.03
CA GLN A 160 2.58 13.86 12.89
C GLN A 160 2.57 15.23 12.19
N LYS A 161 2.94 15.27 10.91
CA LYS A 161 2.91 16.50 10.10
C LYS A 161 1.47 17.02 9.98
N ILE A 162 0.51 16.18 9.62
CA ILE A 162 -0.91 16.57 9.52
C ILE A 162 -1.41 17.08 10.85
N ASN A 163 -1.17 16.37 11.95
CA ASN A 163 -1.59 16.79 13.28
C ASN A 163 -0.99 18.12 13.73
N SER A 164 0.22 18.45 13.25
CA SER A 164 0.87 19.73 13.58
C SER A 164 0.33 20.93 12.80
N VAL A 165 -0.32 20.70 11.66
CA VAL A 165 -0.80 21.75 10.74
C VAL A 165 -2.33 21.89 10.80
N LYS A 166 -3.06 20.76 10.71
CA LYS A 166 -4.52 20.74 10.63
C LYS A 166 -5.04 19.40 11.24
N PRO A 167 -5.09 19.30 12.58
CA PRO A 167 -5.32 18.03 13.30
C PRO A 167 -6.69 17.39 13.04
N GLU A 168 -7.65 18.15 12.48
CA GLU A 168 -8.96 17.66 12.08
C GLU A 168 -8.98 16.89 10.75
N VAL A 169 -7.89 16.91 9.98
CA VAL A 169 -7.79 16.17 8.71
C VAL A 169 -7.46 14.72 9.00
N GLU A 170 -8.37 13.83 8.57
CA GLU A 170 -8.20 12.39 8.70
C GLU A 170 -7.08 11.88 7.77
N LEU A 171 -6.19 11.02 8.28
CA LEU A 171 -5.21 10.32 7.45
C LEU A 171 -5.78 8.98 7.02
N HIS A 172 -5.97 8.81 5.73
CA HIS A 172 -6.39 7.57 5.10
C HIS A 172 -5.19 6.86 4.45
N TYR A 173 -5.26 5.54 4.36
CA TYR A 173 -4.25 4.73 3.68
C TYR A 173 -4.90 3.65 2.84
N TRP A 174 -4.58 3.59 1.54
CA TRP A 174 -5.04 2.54 0.64
C TRP A 174 -3.97 1.45 0.46
N ALA A 175 -4.36 0.18 0.62
CA ALA A 175 -3.51 -0.95 0.26
C ALA A 175 -4.32 -2.13 -0.28
N ALA A 176 -3.71 -2.86 -1.23
CA ALA A 176 -4.26 -4.06 -1.81
C ALA A 176 -4.30 -5.24 -0.82
N SER A 177 -5.46 -5.89 -0.70
CA SER A 177 -5.65 -7.04 0.19
C SER A 177 -5.04 -8.35 -0.32
N TRP A 178 -4.80 -8.46 -1.62
CA TRP A 178 -4.34 -9.70 -2.26
C TRP A 178 -2.83 -9.96 -2.14
N TRP A 179 -2.04 -8.95 -1.78
CA TRP A 179 -0.62 -9.14 -1.53
C TRP A 179 -0.33 -9.55 -0.09
N PRO A 180 0.70 -10.37 0.14
CA PRO A 180 1.26 -10.54 1.48
C PRO A 180 1.77 -9.19 2.03
N LEU A 181 1.62 -8.96 3.33
CA LEU A 181 2.05 -7.73 4.00
C LEU A 181 3.49 -7.30 3.66
N PRO A 182 4.51 -8.20 3.61
CA PRO A 182 5.88 -7.81 3.33
C PRO A 182 6.18 -7.56 1.84
N HIS A 183 5.29 -7.92 0.92
CA HIS A 183 5.56 -7.83 -0.53
C HIS A 183 6.00 -6.43 -0.95
N THR A 184 5.30 -5.44 -0.45
CA THR A 184 5.53 -4.02 -0.74
C THR A 184 5.97 -3.23 0.49
N GLY A 185 6.22 -3.90 1.62
CA GLY A 185 6.52 -3.26 2.90
C GLY A 185 5.30 -2.62 3.59
N GLN A 186 4.08 -2.85 3.08
CA GLN A 186 2.84 -2.29 3.63
C GLN A 186 2.29 -3.17 4.76
N ASN A 187 2.89 -3.11 5.94
CA ASN A 187 2.31 -3.79 7.10
C ASN A 187 1.17 -2.94 7.72
N TRP A 188 0.00 -3.00 7.07
CA TRP A 188 -1.19 -2.27 7.51
C TRP A 188 -1.93 -2.92 8.70
N ALA A 189 -1.32 -3.90 9.36
CA ALA A 189 -1.82 -4.49 10.59
C ALA A 189 -1.60 -3.56 11.79
N SER A 190 -2.27 -3.84 12.90
CA SER A 190 -1.96 -3.25 14.20
C SER A 190 -0.57 -3.68 14.68
N ASN A 191 0.19 -2.78 15.26
CA ASN A 191 1.47 -3.10 15.91
C ASN A 191 1.31 -3.61 17.36
N ALA A 192 0.09 -3.58 17.88
CA ALA A 192 -0.28 -4.14 19.18
C ALA A 192 -0.75 -5.60 19.10
N ILE A 193 -1.04 -6.10 17.90
CA ILE A 193 -1.56 -7.46 17.68
C ILE A 193 -0.51 -8.28 16.95
N ASP A 194 0.04 -9.31 17.61
CA ASP A 194 0.91 -10.26 16.92
C ASP A 194 0.09 -11.19 16.03
N SER A 195 -0.12 -10.76 14.80
CA SER A 195 -0.83 -11.51 13.77
C SER A 195 0.08 -12.33 12.86
N THR A 196 1.40 -12.26 13.05
CA THR A 196 2.38 -12.80 12.10
C THR A 196 3.29 -13.87 12.66
N THR A 197 3.74 -13.76 13.89
CA THR A 197 4.65 -14.74 14.51
C THR A 197 4.01 -16.13 14.58
N GLY A 198 4.71 -17.14 14.10
CA GLY A 198 4.23 -18.50 14.03
C GLY A 198 3.19 -18.79 12.93
N ASN A 199 2.61 -17.76 12.32
CA ASN A 199 1.64 -17.90 11.23
C ASN A 199 2.29 -17.85 9.84
N TYR A 200 3.45 -17.19 9.74
CA TYR A 200 4.13 -16.98 8.46
C TYR A 200 5.62 -17.27 8.59
N TRP A 201 6.15 -18.11 7.71
CA TRP A 201 7.56 -18.52 7.67
C TRP A 201 8.53 -17.34 7.46
N TRP A 202 8.07 -16.27 6.80
CA TRP A 202 8.85 -15.06 6.52
C TRP A 202 8.85 -14.04 7.67
N ALA A 203 7.98 -14.20 8.67
CA ALA A 203 7.89 -13.25 9.78
C ALA A 203 8.99 -13.52 10.82
N THR A 204 9.65 -12.45 11.26
CA THR A 204 10.45 -12.46 12.48
C THR A 204 9.53 -12.32 13.71
N PRO A 205 9.99 -12.60 14.91
CA PRO A 205 9.21 -12.37 16.13
C PRO A 205 8.79 -10.91 16.35
N ASP A 206 9.51 -9.97 15.72
CA ASP A 206 9.25 -8.53 15.86
C ASP A 206 8.54 -7.92 14.65
N TYR A 207 8.23 -8.70 13.59
CA TYR A 207 7.61 -8.19 12.37
C TYR A 207 6.31 -7.45 12.64
N TYR A 208 5.45 -7.96 13.54
CA TYR A 208 4.17 -7.32 13.86
C TYR A 208 4.33 -5.88 14.37
N LYS A 209 5.44 -5.56 15.04
CA LYS A 209 5.73 -4.21 15.56
C LYS A 209 5.92 -3.17 14.46
N THR A 210 6.10 -3.61 13.22
CA THR A 210 6.18 -2.72 12.05
C THR A 210 4.80 -2.34 11.49
N GLY A 211 3.72 -2.78 12.13
CA GLY A 211 2.35 -2.41 11.78
C GLY A 211 2.10 -0.91 11.95
N PHE A 212 1.27 -0.32 11.08
CA PHE A 212 1.03 1.12 11.11
C PHE A 212 -0.45 1.52 11.27
N ALA A 213 -1.35 0.57 11.56
CA ALA A 213 -2.77 0.89 11.72
C ALA A 213 -3.03 1.99 12.78
N GLU A 214 -2.22 2.06 13.84
CA GLU A 214 -2.32 3.06 14.91
C GLU A 214 -1.94 4.48 14.48
N TYR A 215 -1.32 4.63 13.30
CA TYR A 215 -0.91 5.94 12.79
C TYR A 215 -1.83 6.50 11.71
N ILE A 216 -2.90 5.79 11.37
CA ILE A 216 -3.92 6.22 10.40
C ILE A 216 -5.30 6.28 11.05
N ASP A 217 -6.20 7.10 10.50
CA ASP A 217 -7.58 7.18 10.98
C ASP A 217 -8.48 6.20 10.22
N VAL A 218 -8.20 5.97 8.93
CA VAL A 218 -8.98 5.10 8.07
C VAL A 218 -8.07 4.24 7.19
N PHE A 219 -8.26 2.93 7.25
CA PHE A 219 -7.67 2.00 6.29
C PHE A 219 -8.67 1.72 5.16
N GLN A 220 -8.31 2.09 3.93
CA GLN A 220 -9.06 1.79 2.72
C GLN A 220 -8.62 0.43 2.17
N LEU A 221 -9.35 -0.62 2.54
CA LEU A 221 -9.06 -1.99 2.15
C LEU A 221 -9.29 -2.21 0.67
N GLY A 222 -8.25 -2.29 -0.14
CA GLY A 222 -8.32 -2.56 -1.58
C GLY A 222 -8.76 -4.00 -1.86
N ALA A 223 -10.06 -4.22 -2.03
CA ALA A 223 -10.65 -5.52 -2.34
C ALA A 223 -11.17 -5.57 -3.80
N TYR A 224 -10.27 -5.26 -4.77
CA TYR A 224 -10.58 -5.36 -6.21
C TYR A 224 -10.50 -6.84 -6.67
N LEU A 225 -11.44 -7.64 -6.18
CA LEU A 225 -11.46 -9.08 -6.29
C LEU A 225 -12.65 -9.54 -7.15
N HIS A 226 -12.58 -10.77 -7.67
CA HIS A 226 -13.57 -11.24 -8.65
C HIS A 226 -14.84 -11.81 -8.01
N THR A 227 -14.79 -12.20 -6.73
CA THR A 227 -15.94 -12.77 -6.02
C THR A 227 -16.25 -11.99 -4.74
N VAL A 228 -17.53 -11.88 -4.40
CA VAL A 228 -17.97 -11.20 -3.19
C VAL A 228 -17.79 -12.10 -1.98
N TYR A 229 -18.34 -13.30 -2.01
CA TYR A 229 -18.37 -14.24 -0.88
C TYR A 229 -17.36 -15.37 -1.01
N GLY A 230 -16.83 -15.83 0.12
CA GLY A 230 -15.87 -16.92 0.18
C GLY A 230 -14.89 -16.77 1.34
N SER A 231 -15.28 -17.24 2.52
CA SER A 231 -14.52 -17.04 3.77
C SER A 231 -13.16 -17.75 3.85
N TYR A 232 -12.82 -18.57 2.86
CA TYR A 232 -11.58 -19.36 2.85
C TYR A 232 -10.66 -19.12 1.66
N ASN A 233 -10.98 -18.16 0.80
CA ASN A 233 -10.16 -17.89 -0.37
C ASN A 233 -9.69 -16.42 -0.40
N ASN A 234 -8.43 -16.21 -0.80
CA ASN A 234 -7.80 -14.89 -0.89
C ASN A 234 -8.33 -14.03 -2.06
N VAL A 235 -9.34 -14.50 -2.79
CA VAL A 235 -9.88 -13.82 -3.98
C VAL A 235 -11.30 -13.31 -3.77
N SER A 236 -11.84 -13.36 -2.53
CA SER A 236 -13.15 -12.83 -2.19
C SER A 236 -13.08 -11.59 -1.30
N VAL A 237 -14.04 -10.69 -1.49
CA VAL A 237 -14.19 -9.47 -0.69
C VAL A 237 -14.45 -9.82 0.79
N GLU A 238 -15.28 -10.84 1.05
CA GLU A 238 -15.58 -11.32 2.40
C GLU A 238 -14.32 -11.78 3.16
N TYR A 239 -13.47 -12.57 2.50
CA TYR A 239 -12.20 -13.00 3.10
C TYR A 239 -11.29 -11.81 3.40
N ALA A 240 -11.19 -10.85 2.46
CA ALA A 240 -10.37 -9.67 2.65
C ALA A 240 -10.83 -8.84 3.85
N ILE A 241 -12.14 -8.62 4.00
CA ILE A 241 -12.72 -7.90 5.16
C ILE A 241 -12.46 -8.65 6.46
N ASN A 242 -12.73 -9.95 6.50
CA ASN A 242 -12.54 -10.76 7.72
C ASN A 242 -11.06 -10.81 8.14
N ARG A 243 -10.14 -10.93 7.18
CA ARG A 243 -8.70 -10.85 7.44
C ARG A 243 -8.33 -9.47 7.97
N CYS A 244 -8.84 -8.41 7.36
CA CYS A 244 -8.56 -7.04 7.73
C CYS A 244 -8.99 -6.76 9.18
N LYS A 245 -10.24 -7.05 9.53
CA LYS A 245 -10.76 -6.91 10.91
C LYS A 245 -9.90 -7.63 11.93
N ARG A 246 -9.46 -8.85 11.62
CA ARG A 246 -8.64 -9.66 12.55
C ARG A 246 -7.27 -9.05 12.84
N ILE A 247 -6.61 -8.46 11.83
CA ILE A 247 -5.23 -7.99 11.99
C ILE A 247 -5.13 -6.50 12.32
N ILE A 248 -6.16 -5.71 12.04
CA ILE A 248 -6.25 -4.30 12.45
C ILE A 248 -6.85 -4.17 13.86
N GLY A 249 -7.84 -5.01 14.20
CA GLY A 249 -8.62 -4.83 15.41
C GLY A 249 -9.32 -3.47 15.43
N ASP A 250 -9.22 -2.76 16.55
CA ASP A 250 -9.81 -1.43 16.75
C ASP A 250 -8.81 -0.28 16.55
N ALA A 251 -7.68 -0.53 15.87
CA ALA A 251 -6.62 0.47 15.72
C ALA A 251 -7.01 1.65 14.81
N CYS A 252 -7.83 1.42 13.79
CA CYS A 252 -8.40 2.45 12.91
C CYS A 252 -9.70 1.98 12.27
N HIS A 253 -10.44 2.91 11.66
CA HIS A 253 -11.62 2.58 10.86
C HIS A 253 -11.25 1.81 9.58
N ILE A 254 -12.14 0.94 9.12
CA ILE A 254 -11.93 0.17 7.88
C ILE A 254 -13.01 0.57 6.87
N TYR A 255 -12.59 1.00 5.67
CA TYR A 255 -13.47 1.20 4.54
C TYR A 255 -13.22 0.11 3.50
N GLY A 256 -14.26 -0.64 3.13
CA GLY A 256 -14.18 -1.60 2.03
C GLY A 256 -14.07 -0.86 0.70
N THR A 257 -13.02 -1.13 -0.09
CA THR A 257 -12.85 -0.51 -1.41
C THR A 257 -12.93 -1.56 -2.51
N ILE A 258 -13.89 -1.39 -3.41
CA ILE A 258 -14.18 -2.32 -4.49
C ILE A 258 -14.12 -1.62 -5.85
N GLN A 259 -13.83 -2.38 -6.89
CA GLN A 259 -13.81 -1.86 -8.25
C GLN A 259 -15.12 -2.18 -8.98
N CYS A 260 -15.46 -1.36 -9.99
CA CYS A 260 -16.58 -1.58 -10.89
C CYS A 260 -16.17 -1.58 -12.36
N ALA A 261 -14.88 -1.85 -12.65
CA ALA A 261 -14.37 -1.97 -14.00
C ALA A 261 -14.83 -3.28 -14.70
N ASP A 262 -14.98 -4.36 -13.94
CA ASP A 262 -15.42 -5.66 -14.43
C ASP A 262 -16.95 -5.77 -14.34
N PRO A 263 -17.68 -5.78 -15.47
CA PRO A 263 -19.14 -5.90 -15.48
C PRO A 263 -19.65 -7.26 -14.94
N SER A 264 -18.79 -8.27 -14.84
CA SER A 264 -19.15 -9.59 -14.30
C SER A 264 -19.14 -9.64 -12.78
N PHE A 265 -18.53 -8.64 -12.11
CA PHE A 265 -18.52 -8.53 -10.66
C PHE A 265 -19.90 -8.15 -10.12
N ASP A 266 -20.41 -8.87 -9.13
CA ASP A 266 -21.68 -8.51 -8.47
C ASP A 266 -21.47 -7.27 -7.56
N LEU A 267 -21.49 -6.10 -8.21
CA LEU A 267 -21.24 -4.82 -7.56
C LEU A 267 -22.27 -4.52 -6.46
N LYS A 268 -23.54 -4.88 -6.66
CA LYS A 268 -24.60 -4.69 -5.66
C LYS A 268 -24.28 -5.44 -4.37
N GLU A 269 -23.96 -6.72 -4.46
CA GLU A 269 -23.62 -7.53 -3.29
C GLU A 269 -22.27 -7.12 -2.70
N GLY A 270 -21.30 -6.70 -3.52
CA GLY A 270 -20.03 -6.14 -3.04
C GLY A 270 -20.23 -4.88 -2.20
N VAL A 271 -21.03 -3.93 -2.68
CA VAL A 271 -21.40 -2.71 -1.93
C VAL A 271 -22.18 -3.07 -0.65
N ARG A 272 -23.17 -3.97 -0.74
CA ARG A 272 -23.93 -4.44 0.42
C ARG A 272 -23.04 -5.02 1.50
N LEU A 273 -22.13 -5.90 1.13
CA LEU A 273 -21.20 -6.54 2.06
C LEU A 273 -20.26 -5.52 2.72
N CYS A 274 -19.60 -4.66 1.93
CA CYS A 274 -18.71 -3.62 2.46
C CYS A 274 -19.46 -2.68 3.41
N TYR A 275 -20.63 -2.17 3.02
CA TYR A 275 -21.43 -1.27 3.85
C TYR A 275 -21.88 -1.90 5.17
N ARG A 276 -22.18 -3.19 5.17
CA ARG A 276 -22.64 -3.91 6.37
C ARG A 276 -21.49 -4.27 7.30
N GLU A 277 -20.32 -4.57 6.76
CA GLU A 277 -19.21 -5.18 7.51
C GLU A 277 -18.08 -4.21 7.83
N THR A 278 -18.11 -2.99 7.27
CA THR A 278 -17.08 -1.96 7.50
C THR A 278 -17.73 -0.60 7.76
N GLU A 279 -16.96 0.40 8.16
CA GLU A 279 -17.46 1.74 8.48
C GLU A 279 -17.67 2.63 7.26
N GLY A 280 -17.29 2.16 6.06
CA GLY A 280 -17.48 2.91 4.82
C GLY A 280 -17.23 2.09 3.57
N VAL A 281 -17.67 2.62 2.43
CA VAL A 281 -17.49 1.99 1.12
C VAL A 281 -16.88 3.00 0.16
N MET A 282 -15.83 2.61 -0.55
CA MET A 282 -15.33 3.31 -1.71
C MET A 282 -15.52 2.45 -2.96
N VAL A 283 -16.14 3.02 -4.00
CA VAL A 283 -16.25 2.37 -5.32
C VAL A 283 -15.29 3.04 -6.28
N PHE A 284 -14.31 2.31 -6.74
CA PHE A 284 -13.30 2.75 -7.68
C PHE A 284 -13.69 2.33 -9.10
N GLU A 285 -13.85 3.25 -10.03
CA GLU A 285 -13.74 4.70 -9.96
C GLU A 285 -14.89 5.35 -10.76
N LEU A 286 -15.01 6.68 -10.67
CA LEU A 286 -16.12 7.41 -11.32
C LEU A 286 -16.23 7.16 -12.82
N SER A 287 -15.09 7.05 -13.54
CA SER A 287 -15.09 6.73 -14.97
C SER A 287 -15.71 5.37 -15.25
N HIS A 288 -15.42 4.36 -14.44
CA HIS A 288 -16.02 3.02 -14.55
C HIS A 288 -17.52 3.03 -14.16
N ILE A 289 -17.90 3.80 -13.12
CA ILE A 289 -19.30 3.95 -12.71
C ILE A 289 -20.13 4.52 -13.86
N ILE A 290 -19.62 5.54 -14.55
CA ILE A 290 -20.29 6.17 -15.69
C ILE A 290 -20.34 5.21 -16.89
N ASN A 291 -19.19 4.63 -17.26
CA ASN A 291 -19.06 3.80 -18.46
C ASN A 291 -19.88 2.49 -18.39
N ASN A 292 -20.02 1.93 -17.19
CA ASN A 292 -20.73 0.67 -16.94
C ASN A 292 -22.13 0.87 -16.33
N ASP A 293 -22.61 2.11 -16.24
CA ASP A 293 -23.92 2.49 -15.64
C ASP A 293 -24.18 1.83 -14.25
N CYS A 294 -23.21 1.97 -13.35
CA CYS A 294 -23.21 1.28 -12.06
C CYS A 294 -24.08 1.93 -10.97
N TRP A 295 -24.68 3.09 -11.23
CA TRP A 295 -25.38 3.88 -10.20
C TRP A 295 -26.50 3.12 -9.50
N ASN A 296 -27.32 2.38 -10.24
CA ASN A 296 -28.41 1.60 -9.66
C ASN A 296 -27.90 0.46 -8.77
N SER A 297 -26.87 -0.28 -9.20
CA SER A 297 -26.25 -1.34 -8.41
C SER A 297 -25.69 -0.83 -7.08
N ILE A 298 -25.02 0.32 -7.11
CA ILE A 298 -24.50 0.96 -5.89
C ILE A 298 -25.65 1.35 -4.96
N LYS A 299 -26.66 2.02 -5.48
CA LYS A 299 -27.84 2.44 -4.68
C LYS A 299 -28.55 1.25 -4.06
N GLU A 300 -28.87 0.24 -4.83
CA GLU A 300 -29.54 -0.97 -4.36
C GLU A 300 -28.71 -1.74 -3.32
N GLY A 301 -27.39 -1.78 -3.50
CA GLY A 301 -26.49 -2.38 -2.51
C GLY A 301 -26.53 -1.67 -1.16
N ILE A 302 -26.51 -0.33 -1.18
CA ILE A 302 -26.63 0.49 0.05
C ILE A 302 -27.99 0.29 0.70
N GLU A 303 -29.10 0.31 -0.07
CA GLU A 303 -30.45 0.11 0.44
C GLU A 303 -30.62 -1.28 1.07
N ALA A 304 -30.11 -2.33 0.42
CA ALA A 304 -30.13 -3.68 0.95
C ALA A 304 -29.32 -3.79 2.26
N ALA A 305 -28.15 -3.19 2.32
CA ALA A 305 -27.33 -3.18 3.54
C ALA A 305 -28.03 -2.47 4.71
N LYS A 306 -28.66 -1.32 4.45
CA LYS A 306 -29.47 -0.60 5.47
C LYS A 306 -30.64 -1.44 5.97
N ALA A 307 -31.31 -2.18 5.09
CA ALA A 307 -32.39 -3.10 5.48
C ALA A 307 -31.88 -4.22 6.40
N ASP A 308 -30.70 -4.81 6.07
CA ASP A 308 -30.06 -5.82 6.93
C ASP A 308 -29.74 -5.29 8.32
N LEU A 309 -29.25 -4.05 8.42
CA LEU A 309 -28.88 -3.42 9.71
C LEU A 309 -30.10 -2.98 10.52
N SER A 310 -31.21 -2.62 9.89
CA SER A 310 -32.45 -2.21 10.55
C SER A 310 -33.31 -3.39 11.02
N GLY A 311 -33.09 -4.58 10.48
CA GLY A 311 -33.79 -5.82 10.87
C GLY A 311 -33.15 -6.55 12.07
N LYS A 312 -32.00 -6.03 12.57
CA LYS A 312 -31.34 -6.50 13.79
C LYS A 312 -31.75 -5.66 14.98
#